data_de52547f37091030d549b28701f7f19c
#
_entry.id   de52547f37091030d549b28701f7f19c
#
_cell.length_a   1.000
_cell.length_b   1.000
_cell.length_c   1.000
_cell.angle_alpha   90.00
_cell.angle_beta   90.00
_cell.angle_gamma   90.00
#
_symmetry.space_group_name_H-M   'P 1'
#
loop_
_entity.id
_entity.type
_entity.pdbx_description
1 polymer ?
#
loop_
_entity_poly.entity_id
_entity_poly.type
_entity_poly.pdbx_seq_one_letter_code
_entity_poly.pdbx_strand_id
1 'polypeptide(L)'
;SNYFGPFVSSGAVKKSIKEIQKVYKLRNCNDSTFSKRSRPCIEFQMKRCSAPCVNNIRKIDYFEDVESSKSYLSSSDSQTIGRLKHDIQKASNELAFEKAADIRDKLKRIELIHEEQSVVTIARDIDIFSMHSENNYIGISIIVVRKGKIRGTKTHLVKKAFLESIDTVYQMAIINFYDSQLDIPKKVLCTDILESKKLICKVFKKKFNVNIKITHSPSKSIRPIYNLCKLNAKQIIENHL
;
A
#
# COMPACT_ATOMS: atom_id res chain seq x y z
N SER A 1 -18.23 8.58 1.05
CA SER A 1 -18.02 7.14 0.84
C SER A 1 -17.11 6.61 1.93
N ASN A 2 -17.50 5.52 2.60
CA ASN A 2 -16.72 4.86 3.64
C ASN A 2 -15.85 3.71 3.08
N TYR A 3 -15.66 3.68 1.77
CA TYR A 3 -14.85 2.68 1.09
C TYR A 3 -13.49 3.25 0.70
N PHE A 4 -12.44 2.52 1.01
CA PHE A 4 -11.05 2.86 0.72
C PHE A 4 -10.44 1.77 -0.15
N GLY A 5 -9.81 2.12 -1.22
CA GLY A 5 -9.19 1.19 -2.16
C GLY A 5 -9.16 1.76 -3.58
N PRO A 6 -8.91 0.95 -4.57
CA PRO A 6 -8.76 -0.52 -4.51
C PRO A 6 -7.43 -0.98 -3.92
N PHE A 7 -7.44 -2.13 -3.25
CA PHE A 7 -6.24 -2.82 -2.78
C PHE A 7 -5.97 -4.07 -3.60
N VAL A 8 -4.72 -4.36 -3.86
CA VAL A 8 -4.32 -5.45 -4.78
C VAL A 8 -4.51 -6.84 -4.18
N SER A 9 -4.47 -6.96 -2.85
CA SER A 9 -4.69 -8.24 -2.18
C SER A 9 -5.35 -8.07 -0.81
N SER A 10 -6.09 -9.08 -0.38
CA SER A 10 -6.71 -9.13 0.95
C SER A 10 -5.67 -9.12 2.08
N GLY A 11 -4.49 -9.70 1.85
CA GLY A 11 -3.38 -9.68 2.81
C GLY A 11 -2.84 -8.27 3.05
N ALA A 12 -2.65 -7.47 1.98
CA ALA A 12 -2.22 -6.08 2.07
C ALA A 12 -3.25 -5.24 2.84
N VAL A 13 -4.55 -5.44 2.59
CA VAL A 13 -5.62 -4.76 3.35
C VAL A 13 -5.55 -5.08 4.83
N LYS A 14 -5.47 -6.36 5.19
CA LYS A 14 -5.39 -6.80 6.60
C LYS A 14 -4.18 -6.22 7.32
N LYS A 15 -3.01 -6.16 6.66
CA LYS A 15 -1.79 -5.55 7.21
C LYS A 15 -2.01 -4.06 7.44
N SER A 16 -2.47 -3.31 6.44
CA SER A 16 -2.71 -1.87 6.55
C SER A 16 -3.74 -1.53 7.64
N ILE A 17 -4.84 -2.28 7.74
CA ILE A 17 -5.84 -2.08 8.80
C ILE A 17 -5.22 -2.29 10.20
N LYS A 18 -4.45 -3.37 10.39
CA LYS A 18 -3.79 -3.64 11.69
C LYS A 18 -2.82 -2.52 12.08
N GLU A 19 -2.07 -1.99 11.12
CA GLU A 19 -1.13 -0.89 11.35
C GLU A 19 -1.86 0.40 11.74
N ILE A 20 -2.92 0.76 11.01
CA ILE A 20 -3.76 1.92 11.30
C ILE A 20 -4.40 1.80 12.68
N GLN A 21 -4.96 0.64 13.02
CA GLN A 21 -5.55 0.39 14.34
C GLN A 21 -4.54 0.63 15.47
N LYS A 22 -3.29 0.20 15.31
CA LYS A 22 -2.22 0.43 16.30
C LYS A 22 -1.84 1.92 16.43
N VAL A 23 -1.71 2.62 15.30
CA VAL A 23 -1.30 4.04 15.27
C VAL A 23 -2.34 4.92 15.93
N TYR A 24 -3.61 4.73 15.57
CA TYR A 24 -4.73 5.53 16.03
C TYR A 24 -5.42 4.94 17.26
N LYS A 25 -4.86 3.87 17.86
CA LYS A 25 -5.40 3.15 19.02
C LYS A 25 -6.87 2.78 18.87
N LEU A 26 -7.27 2.39 17.65
CA LEU A 26 -8.66 2.03 17.35
C LEU A 26 -8.97 0.61 17.86
N ARG A 27 -10.24 0.41 18.24
CA ARG A 27 -10.70 -0.92 18.66
C ARG A 27 -10.59 -1.94 17.52
N ASN A 28 -10.23 -3.16 17.86
CA ASN A 28 -10.20 -4.30 16.94
C ASN A 28 -11.20 -5.41 17.33
N CYS A 29 -11.90 -5.25 18.46
CA CYS A 29 -12.90 -6.19 18.93
C CYS A 29 -14.23 -6.04 18.19
N ASN A 30 -15.01 -7.13 18.15
CA ASN A 30 -16.37 -7.13 17.61
C ASN A 30 -17.37 -6.44 18.56
N ASP A 31 -18.56 -6.11 18.06
CA ASP A 31 -19.56 -5.36 18.82
C ASP A 31 -20.10 -6.12 20.02
N SER A 32 -20.22 -7.45 19.92
CA SER A 32 -20.66 -8.28 21.05
C SER A 32 -19.67 -8.29 22.22
N THR A 33 -18.37 -8.28 21.92
CA THR A 33 -17.31 -8.15 22.93
C THR A 33 -17.24 -6.72 23.47
N PHE A 34 -17.41 -5.74 22.62
CA PHE A 34 -17.40 -4.32 22.99
C PHE A 34 -18.48 -3.98 24.02
N SER A 35 -19.72 -4.40 23.76
CA SER A 35 -20.89 -4.07 24.61
C SER A 35 -20.89 -4.77 25.98
N LYS A 36 -20.21 -5.92 26.10
CA LYS A 36 -20.17 -6.71 27.34
C LYS A 36 -18.98 -6.41 28.24
N ARG A 37 -18.10 -5.49 27.86
CA ARG A 37 -16.89 -5.18 28.64
C ARG A 37 -17.16 -4.27 29.82
N SER A 38 -16.67 -4.68 30.99
CA SER A 38 -16.68 -3.89 32.23
C SER A 38 -15.29 -3.36 32.64
N ARG A 39 -14.22 -3.88 31.99
CA ARG A 39 -12.83 -3.46 32.26
C ARG A 39 -12.01 -3.42 30.96
N PRO A 40 -10.94 -2.58 30.90
CA PRO A 40 -10.04 -2.52 29.75
C PRO A 40 -9.41 -3.89 29.46
N CYS A 41 -9.20 -4.19 28.18
CA CYS A 41 -8.57 -5.43 27.72
C CYS A 41 -7.06 -5.26 27.57
N ILE A 42 -6.38 -6.36 27.24
CA ILE A 42 -4.94 -6.40 27.01
C ILE A 42 -4.47 -5.42 25.92
N GLU A 43 -5.28 -5.17 24.89
CA GLU A 43 -4.96 -4.20 23.83
C GLU A 43 -4.83 -2.76 24.38
N PHE A 44 -5.61 -2.42 25.41
CA PHE A 44 -5.45 -1.14 26.12
C PHE A 44 -4.15 -1.12 26.91
N GLN A 45 -3.84 -2.17 27.65
CA GLN A 45 -2.59 -2.27 28.42
C GLN A 45 -1.35 -2.18 27.51
N MET A 46 -1.42 -2.79 26.33
CA MET A 46 -0.38 -2.68 25.29
C MET A 46 -0.39 -1.35 24.54
N LYS A 47 -1.21 -0.38 24.94
CA LYS A 47 -1.37 0.95 24.28
C LYS A 47 -1.75 0.88 22.79
N ARG A 48 -2.45 -0.20 22.38
CA ARG A 48 -2.94 -0.42 21.01
C ARG A 48 -4.40 -0.08 20.81
N CYS A 49 -5.14 0.18 21.90
CA CYS A 49 -6.53 0.58 21.88
C CYS A 49 -6.75 1.63 22.97
N SER A 50 -7.61 2.61 22.74
CA SER A 50 -7.97 3.66 23.72
C SER A 50 -9.08 3.25 24.67
N ALA A 51 -9.56 1.98 24.63
CA ALA A 51 -10.62 1.41 25.47
C ALA A 51 -11.94 2.20 25.47
N PRO A 52 -12.54 2.51 24.31
CA PRO A 52 -13.83 3.19 24.24
C PRO A 52 -14.98 2.36 24.85
N CYS A 53 -14.80 1.05 25.00
CA CYS A 53 -15.79 0.13 25.57
C CYS A 53 -16.06 0.37 27.07
N VAL A 54 -15.14 1.02 27.78
CA VAL A 54 -15.25 1.36 29.22
C VAL A 54 -15.10 2.86 29.46
N ASN A 55 -15.37 3.68 28.45
CA ASN A 55 -15.33 5.14 28.48
C ASN A 55 -13.98 5.76 28.93
N ASN A 56 -12.86 5.06 28.69
CA ASN A 56 -11.52 5.60 28.96
C ASN A 56 -11.09 6.71 27.98
N ILE A 57 -11.85 6.91 26.94
CA ILE A 57 -11.70 8.01 25.97
C ILE A 57 -13.06 8.65 25.73
N ARG A 58 -13.12 9.96 25.62
CA ARG A 58 -14.36 10.65 25.26
C ARG A 58 -14.76 10.29 23.84
N LYS A 59 -16.07 10.20 23.61
CA LYS A 59 -16.62 9.84 22.28
C LYS A 59 -16.14 10.77 21.17
N ILE A 60 -16.00 12.06 21.47
CA ILE A 60 -15.52 13.07 20.51
C ILE A 60 -14.08 12.79 20.11
N ASP A 61 -13.18 12.58 21.10
CA ASP A 61 -11.76 12.34 20.84
C ASP A 61 -11.55 11.02 20.06
N TYR A 62 -12.34 9.99 20.38
CA TYR A 62 -12.30 8.74 19.63
C TYR A 62 -12.75 8.92 18.17
N PHE A 63 -13.76 9.75 17.95
CA PHE A 63 -14.26 10.06 16.62
C PHE A 63 -13.23 10.83 15.80
N GLU A 64 -12.49 11.75 16.41
CA GLU A 64 -11.36 12.45 15.80
C GLU A 64 -10.24 11.47 15.38
N ASP A 65 -9.94 10.45 16.19
CA ASP A 65 -8.99 9.40 15.82
C ASP A 65 -9.47 8.57 14.63
N VAL A 66 -10.77 8.24 14.57
CA VAL A 66 -11.38 7.56 13.42
C VAL A 66 -11.30 8.40 12.15
N GLU A 67 -11.66 9.68 12.21
CA GLU A 67 -11.60 10.58 11.04
C GLU A 67 -10.13 10.80 10.57
N SER A 68 -9.21 10.91 11.53
CA SER A 68 -7.78 11.01 11.22
C SER A 68 -7.26 9.74 10.54
N SER A 69 -7.74 8.56 10.96
CA SER A 69 -7.40 7.29 10.32
C SER A 69 -7.96 7.17 8.89
N LYS A 70 -9.18 7.65 8.65
CA LYS A 70 -9.78 7.73 7.31
C LYS A 70 -9.01 8.70 6.42
N SER A 71 -8.63 9.86 6.95
CA SER A 71 -7.80 10.84 6.24
C SER A 71 -6.46 10.24 5.84
N TYR A 72 -5.81 9.47 6.73
CA TYR A 72 -4.57 8.75 6.43
C TYR A 72 -4.73 7.74 5.27
N LEU A 73 -5.86 7.03 5.20
CA LEU A 73 -6.14 6.10 4.09
C LEU A 73 -6.40 6.81 2.76
N SER A 74 -6.94 8.02 2.78
CA SER A 74 -7.37 8.77 1.59
C SER A 74 -6.35 9.80 1.09
N SER A 75 -5.50 10.35 1.98
CA SER A 75 -4.54 11.41 1.67
C SER A 75 -3.13 10.90 1.36
N SER A 76 -2.29 11.77 0.79
CA SER A 76 -0.85 11.53 0.71
C SER A 76 -0.23 11.70 2.11
N ASP A 77 0.82 10.92 2.39
CA ASP A 77 1.51 10.90 3.69
C ASP A 77 2.08 12.25 4.11
N SER A 78 2.58 13.03 3.12
CA SER A 78 3.13 14.36 3.37
C SER A 78 2.11 15.33 3.97
N GLN A 79 0.84 15.26 3.59
CA GLN A 79 -0.22 16.10 4.16
C GLN A 79 -0.53 15.70 5.60
N THR A 80 -0.59 14.39 5.89
CA THR A 80 -0.86 13.90 7.25
C THR A 80 0.29 14.26 8.20
N ILE A 81 1.53 14.06 7.79
CA ILE A 81 2.73 14.42 8.54
C ILE A 81 2.79 15.93 8.78
N GLY A 82 2.52 16.73 7.75
CA GLY A 82 2.49 18.20 7.86
C GLY A 82 1.45 18.68 8.89
N ARG A 83 0.25 18.08 8.89
CA ARG A 83 -0.81 18.42 9.84
C ARG A 83 -0.44 18.04 11.28
N LEU A 84 0.12 16.85 11.49
CA LEU A 84 0.56 16.43 12.82
C LEU A 84 1.68 17.30 13.37
N LYS A 85 2.64 17.72 12.54
CA LYS A 85 3.69 18.67 12.94
C LYS A 85 3.12 20.03 13.35
N HIS A 86 2.14 20.53 12.62
CA HIS A 86 1.44 21.75 12.97
C HIS A 86 0.66 21.62 14.28
N ASP A 87 -0.02 20.49 14.51
CA ASP A 87 -0.79 20.21 15.72
C ASP A 87 0.12 20.07 16.97
N ILE A 88 1.33 19.51 16.82
CA ILE A 88 2.36 19.48 17.88
C ILE A 88 2.73 20.92 18.26
N GLN A 89 3.03 21.77 17.27
CA GLN A 89 3.42 23.15 17.53
C GLN A 89 2.30 23.92 18.22
N LYS A 90 1.06 23.75 17.77
CA LYS A 90 -0.13 24.37 18.38
C LYS A 90 -0.31 23.93 19.84
N ALA A 91 -0.29 22.62 20.12
CA ALA A 91 -0.41 22.09 21.48
C ALA A 91 0.73 22.55 22.39
N SER A 92 1.96 22.69 21.85
CA SER A 92 3.10 23.24 22.58
C SER A 92 2.91 24.71 22.93
N ASN A 93 2.41 25.52 22.00
CA ASN A 93 2.14 26.94 22.25
C ASN A 93 1.00 27.16 23.27
N GLU A 94 0.05 26.22 23.33
CA GLU A 94 -1.05 26.19 24.32
C GLU A 94 -0.61 25.59 25.65
N LEU A 95 0.69 25.28 25.85
CA LEU A 95 1.27 24.64 27.04
C LEU A 95 0.65 23.27 27.38
N ALA A 96 -0.05 22.66 26.42
CA ALA A 96 -0.67 21.33 26.53
C ALA A 96 0.37 20.22 26.22
N PHE A 97 1.39 20.10 27.06
CA PHE A 97 2.57 19.26 26.83
C PHE A 97 2.24 17.76 26.71
N GLU A 98 1.29 17.24 27.48
CA GLU A 98 0.85 15.84 27.36
C GLU A 98 0.22 15.57 25.98
N LYS A 99 -0.63 16.49 25.52
CA LYS A 99 -1.23 16.40 24.18
C LYS A 99 -0.16 16.49 23.08
N ALA A 100 0.80 17.39 23.22
CA ALA A 100 1.92 17.50 22.28
C ALA A 100 2.77 16.22 22.25
N ALA A 101 3.00 15.58 23.41
CA ALA A 101 3.73 14.32 23.51
C ALA A 101 2.97 13.16 22.81
N ASP A 102 1.66 13.03 23.03
CA ASP A 102 0.82 12.01 22.39
C ASP A 102 0.82 12.16 20.85
N ILE A 103 0.70 13.39 20.34
CA ILE A 103 0.74 13.67 18.89
C ILE A 103 2.13 13.36 18.33
N ARG A 104 3.21 13.68 19.05
CA ARG A 104 4.58 13.35 18.66
C ARG A 104 4.82 11.84 18.58
N ASP A 105 4.31 11.09 19.56
CA ASP A 105 4.41 9.63 19.57
C ASP A 105 3.58 9.00 18.43
N LYS A 106 2.45 9.61 18.08
CA LYS A 106 1.65 9.25 16.92
C LYS A 106 2.41 9.50 15.61
N LEU A 107 3.07 10.65 15.49
CA LEU A 107 3.92 10.99 14.35
C LEU A 107 5.08 10.00 14.19
N LYS A 108 5.81 9.70 15.26
CA LYS A 108 6.90 8.70 15.21
C LYS A 108 6.44 7.33 14.73
N ARG A 109 5.26 6.86 15.17
CA ARG A 109 4.71 5.57 14.69
C ARG A 109 4.36 5.61 13.22
N ILE A 110 3.81 6.72 12.74
CA ILE A 110 3.54 6.93 11.32
C ILE A 110 4.85 6.94 10.54
N GLU A 111 5.87 7.66 11.00
CA GLU A 111 7.19 7.71 10.36
C GLU A 111 7.85 6.33 10.30
N LEU A 112 7.79 5.52 11.36
CA LEU A 112 8.28 4.13 11.36
C LEU A 112 7.55 3.24 10.34
N ILE A 113 6.22 3.35 10.24
CA ILE A 113 5.46 2.62 9.20
C ILE A 113 5.90 3.10 7.81
N HIS A 114 6.21 4.38 7.68
CA HIS A 114 6.73 4.95 6.45
C HIS A 114 8.12 4.45 6.12
N GLU A 115 9.03 4.35 7.07
CA GLU A 115 10.37 3.81 6.86
C GLU A 115 10.33 2.34 6.41
N GLU A 116 9.44 1.53 6.98
CA GLU A 116 9.20 0.15 6.52
C GLU A 116 8.54 0.09 5.13
N GLN A 117 7.76 1.09 4.74
CA GLN A 117 7.08 1.18 3.45
C GLN A 117 7.75 2.13 2.46
N SER A 118 8.53 3.08 2.94
CA SER A 118 9.12 4.15 2.14
C SER A 118 10.51 3.82 1.64
N VAL A 119 10.54 2.91 0.70
CA VAL A 119 11.71 2.92 -0.17
C VAL A 119 11.63 4.07 -1.19
N VAL A 120 10.46 4.71 -1.41
CA VAL A 120 10.38 5.78 -2.43
C VAL A 120 9.17 6.70 -2.30
N THR A 121 9.40 7.99 -2.23
CA THR A 121 8.39 9.03 -2.46
C THR A 121 8.16 9.17 -3.97
N ILE A 122 7.22 8.42 -4.53
CA ILE A 122 6.82 8.54 -5.94
C ILE A 122 5.59 9.41 -6.02
N ALA A 123 5.71 10.58 -6.65
CA ALA A 123 4.59 11.53 -6.79
C ALA A 123 3.48 11.06 -7.76
N ARG A 124 3.57 9.86 -8.35
CA ARG A 124 2.69 9.41 -9.44
C ARG A 124 2.24 7.97 -9.26
N ASP A 125 1.03 7.70 -9.75
CA ASP A 125 0.50 6.35 -9.88
C ASP A 125 1.26 5.59 -10.97
N ILE A 126 1.78 4.41 -10.61
CA ILE A 126 2.57 3.56 -11.51
C ILE A 126 2.46 2.10 -11.10
N ASP A 127 2.40 1.22 -12.07
CA ASP A 127 2.53 -0.21 -11.84
C ASP A 127 3.84 -0.71 -12.45
N ILE A 128 4.53 -1.58 -11.73
CA ILE A 128 5.83 -2.12 -12.12
C ILE A 128 5.68 -3.62 -12.33
N PHE A 129 6.03 -4.08 -13.51
CA PHE A 129 6.04 -5.49 -13.88
C PHE A 129 7.48 -5.96 -14.04
N SER A 130 7.80 -7.07 -13.43
CA SER A 130 9.08 -7.75 -13.59
C SER A 130 8.87 -9.23 -13.85
N MET A 131 9.71 -9.78 -14.69
CA MET A 131 9.79 -11.21 -14.95
C MET A 131 11.23 -11.67 -14.76
N HIS A 132 11.36 -12.89 -14.26
CA HIS A 132 12.62 -13.60 -14.19
C HIS A 132 12.39 -15.02 -14.75
N SER A 133 13.24 -15.44 -15.66
CA SER A 133 13.16 -16.78 -16.26
C SER A 133 14.36 -17.58 -15.81
N GLU A 134 14.12 -18.70 -15.16
CA GLU A 134 15.17 -19.62 -14.71
C GLU A 134 14.68 -21.07 -14.82
N ASN A 135 15.52 -21.91 -15.38
CA ASN A 135 15.16 -23.31 -15.68
C ASN A 135 13.86 -23.39 -16.51
N ASN A 136 12.87 -24.13 -16.00
CA ASN A 136 11.58 -24.32 -16.66
C ASN A 136 10.46 -23.44 -16.06
N TYR A 137 10.82 -22.34 -15.37
CA TYR A 137 9.88 -21.48 -14.70
C TYR A 137 10.07 -20.01 -15.06
N ILE A 138 8.99 -19.26 -15.00
CA ILE A 138 8.97 -17.80 -15.11
C ILE A 138 8.31 -17.26 -13.84
N GLY A 139 9.09 -16.53 -13.05
CA GLY A 139 8.58 -15.77 -11.92
C GLY A 139 8.12 -14.39 -12.39
N ILE A 140 6.90 -14.04 -12.04
CA ILE A 140 6.28 -12.74 -12.36
C ILE A 140 6.06 -11.99 -11.06
N SER A 141 6.48 -10.74 -11.01
CA SER A 141 6.17 -9.84 -9.90
C SER A 141 5.52 -8.57 -10.42
N ILE A 142 4.48 -8.13 -9.72
CA ILE A 142 3.73 -6.91 -10.02
C ILE A 142 3.65 -6.08 -8.74
N ILE A 143 4.18 -4.86 -8.77
CA ILE A 143 4.07 -3.91 -7.66
C ILE A 143 3.19 -2.74 -8.11
N VAL A 144 2.12 -2.50 -7.34
CA VAL A 144 1.15 -1.43 -7.58
C VAL A 144 1.45 -0.25 -6.65
N VAL A 145 1.66 0.92 -7.25
CA VAL A 145 1.90 2.17 -6.51
C VAL A 145 0.78 3.16 -6.83
N ARG A 146 0.11 3.67 -5.80
CA ARG A 146 -0.91 4.71 -5.90
C ARG A 146 -0.66 5.78 -4.87
N LYS A 147 -0.72 7.05 -5.29
CA LYS A 147 -0.47 8.21 -4.43
C LYS A 147 0.85 8.11 -3.65
N GLY A 148 1.88 7.60 -4.32
CA GLY A 148 3.21 7.46 -3.73
C GLY A 148 3.42 6.26 -2.79
N LYS A 149 2.40 5.43 -2.57
CA LYS A 149 2.48 4.25 -1.69
C LYS A 149 2.40 2.95 -2.48
N ILE A 150 3.16 1.94 -2.05
CA ILE A 150 2.94 0.58 -2.53
C ILE A 150 1.61 0.09 -1.97
N ARG A 151 0.63 -0.10 -2.85
CA ARG A 151 -0.70 -0.61 -2.50
C ARG A 151 -0.77 -2.13 -2.44
N GLY A 152 0.16 -2.79 -3.11
CA GLY A 152 0.27 -4.24 -3.04
C GLY A 152 1.32 -4.78 -3.98
N THR A 153 1.69 -6.03 -3.71
CA THR A 153 2.57 -6.83 -4.55
C THR A 153 1.85 -8.13 -4.87
N LYS A 154 1.85 -8.51 -6.14
CA LYS A 154 1.41 -9.83 -6.59
C LYS A 154 2.60 -10.55 -7.20
N THR A 155 2.75 -11.83 -6.88
CA THR A 155 3.74 -12.70 -7.49
C THR A 155 3.05 -13.94 -8.04
N HIS A 156 3.49 -14.38 -9.20
CA HIS A 156 2.99 -15.59 -9.86
C HIS A 156 4.17 -16.40 -10.37
N LEU A 157 4.06 -17.71 -10.25
CA LEU A 157 4.98 -18.65 -10.84
C LEU A 157 4.28 -19.35 -12.01
N VAL A 158 4.89 -19.32 -13.17
CA VAL A 158 4.37 -19.93 -14.39
C VAL A 158 5.39 -20.93 -14.92
N LYS A 159 4.91 -22.12 -15.33
CA LYS A 159 5.76 -23.10 -16.01
C LYS A 159 6.02 -22.61 -17.43
N LYS A 160 7.28 -22.60 -17.84
CA LYS A 160 7.68 -22.15 -19.17
C LYS A 160 7.16 -23.15 -20.21
N ALA A 161 6.29 -22.70 -21.10
CA ALA A 161 5.92 -23.44 -22.28
C ALA A 161 7.01 -23.30 -23.35
N PHE A 162 7.28 -24.33 -24.12
CA PHE A 162 8.45 -24.44 -25.03
C PHE A 162 8.51 -23.37 -26.14
N LEU A 163 7.45 -22.60 -26.35
CA LEU A 163 7.30 -21.70 -27.50
C LEU A 163 6.99 -20.24 -27.15
N GLU A 164 6.94 -19.86 -25.86
CA GLU A 164 6.55 -18.50 -25.49
C GLU A 164 7.77 -17.60 -25.29
N SER A 165 7.81 -16.51 -26.03
CA SER A 165 8.78 -15.43 -25.78
C SER A 165 8.44 -14.70 -24.47
N ILE A 166 9.44 -14.16 -23.78
CA ILE A 166 9.24 -13.31 -22.60
C ILE A 166 8.28 -12.15 -22.91
N ASP A 167 8.33 -11.61 -24.12
CA ASP A 167 7.45 -10.54 -24.57
C ASP A 167 5.97 -10.95 -24.59
N THR A 168 5.68 -12.18 -25.05
CA THR A 168 4.31 -12.76 -25.03
C THR A 168 3.82 -12.95 -23.61
N VAL A 169 4.67 -13.42 -22.70
CA VAL A 169 4.31 -13.58 -21.27
C VAL A 169 4.01 -12.24 -20.64
N TYR A 170 4.78 -11.19 -20.95
CA TYR A 170 4.47 -9.81 -20.51
C TYR A 170 3.12 -9.33 -21.02
N GLN A 171 2.81 -9.54 -22.30
CA GLN A 171 1.52 -9.16 -22.87
C GLN A 171 0.36 -9.80 -22.09
N MET A 172 0.42 -11.13 -21.91
CA MET A 172 -0.61 -11.87 -21.19
C MET A 172 -0.71 -11.42 -19.74
N ALA A 173 0.41 -11.28 -19.02
CA ALA A 173 0.42 -10.86 -17.63
C ALA A 173 -0.16 -9.46 -17.44
N ILE A 174 0.20 -8.50 -18.29
CA ILE A 174 -0.29 -7.13 -18.21
C ILE A 174 -1.80 -7.09 -18.52
N ILE A 175 -2.25 -7.73 -19.60
CA ILE A 175 -3.66 -7.72 -20.00
C ILE A 175 -4.52 -8.41 -18.93
N ASN A 176 -4.15 -9.62 -18.49
CA ASN A 176 -4.91 -10.38 -17.48
C ASN A 176 -4.93 -9.66 -16.13
N PHE A 177 -3.83 -9.00 -15.75
CA PHE A 177 -3.81 -8.24 -14.51
C PHE A 177 -4.86 -7.12 -14.52
N TYR A 178 -4.95 -6.37 -15.61
CA TYR A 178 -5.90 -5.24 -15.67
C TYR A 178 -7.33 -5.64 -16.00
N ASP A 179 -7.60 -6.85 -16.45
CA ASP A 179 -8.98 -7.34 -16.64
C ASP A 179 -9.79 -7.36 -15.33
N SER A 180 -9.11 -7.50 -14.20
CA SER A 180 -9.72 -7.52 -12.87
C SER A 180 -9.53 -6.21 -12.09
N GLN A 181 -8.93 -5.17 -12.69
CA GLN A 181 -8.63 -3.93 -12.01
C GLN A 181 -9.56 -2.80 -12.45
N LEU A 182 -10.08 -2.04 -11.48
CA LEU A 182 -10.90 -0.84 -11.73
C LEU A 182 -10.07 0.44 -11.91
N ASP A 183 -8.81 0.42 -11.45
CA ASP A 183 -7.93 1.59 -11.46
C ASP A 183 -6.66 1.30 -12.27
N ILE A 184 -6.59 1.87 -13.47
CA ILE A 184 -5.49 1.70 -14.41
C ILE A 184 -4.64 2.97 -14.42
N PRO A 185 -3.32 2.89 -14.09
CA PRO A 185 -2.45 4.05 -14.08
C PRO A 185 -2.11 4.49 -15.51
N LYS A 186 -1.81 5.75 -15.68
CA LYS A 186 -1.34 6.28 -16.98
C LYS A 186 0.06 5.77 -17.35
N LYS A 187 0.83 5.23 -16.39
CA LYS A 187 2.20 4.75 -16.61
C LYS A 187 2.38 3.35 -16.06
N VAL A 188 2.95 2.50 -16.89
CA VAL A 188 3.38 1.13 -16.56
C VAL A 188 4.88 1.04 -16.80
N LEU A 189 5.62 0.46 -15.86
CA LEU A 189 7.06 0.24 -15.94
C LEU A 189 7.31 -1.26 -16.02
N CYS A 190 7.99 -1.70 -17.08
CA CYS A 190 8.43 -3.08 -17.23
C CYS A 190 9.93 -3.16 -17.02
N THR A 191 10.43 -4.26 -16.45
CA THR A 191 11.88 -4.42 -16.22
C THR A 191 12.64 -4.79 -17.47
N ASP A 192 11.92 -5.22 -18.51
CA ASP A 192 12.47 -5.60 -19.80
C ASP A 192 11.93 -4.70 -20.92
N ILE A 193 12.65 -4.68 -22.04
CA ILE A 193 12.23 -3.94 -23.22
C ILE A 193 11.21 -4.80 -23.96
N LEU A 194 10.01 -4.25 -24.16
CA LEU A 194 8.94 -4.95 -24.86
C LEU A 194 8.83 -4.48 -26.32
N GLU A 195 8.94 -5.41 -27.24
CA GLU A 195 8.69 -5.17 -28.68
C GLU A 195 7.20 -4.91 -28.92
N SER A 196 6.34 -5.63 -28.22
CA SER A 196 4.88 -5.54 -28.29
C SER A 196 4.27 -4.31 -27.64
N LYS A 197 5.07 -3.41 -27.07
CA LYS A 197 4.62 -2.20 -26.36
C LYS A 197 3.52 -1.43 -27.10
N LYS A 198 3.67 -1.24 -28.43
CA LYS A 198 2.67 -0.52 -29.24
C LYS A 198 1.35 -1.29 -29.33
N LEU A 199 1.42 -2.61 -29.39
CA LEU A 199 0.24 -3.48 -29.43
C LEU A 199 -0.50 -3.43 -28.10
N ILE A 200 0.20 -3.57 -26.99
CA ILE A 200 -0.41 -3.48 -25.65
C ILE A 200 -1.12 -2.12 -25.47
N CYS A 201 -0.48 -1.02 -25.85
CA CYS A 201 -1.11 0.31 -25.76
C CYS A 201 -2.37 0.42 -26.61
N LYS A 202 -2.41 -0.18 -27.82
CA LYS A 202 -3.61 -0.23 -28.67
C LYS A 202 -4.73 -1.04 -28.02
N VAL A 203 -4.41 -2.20 -27.44
CA VAL A 203 -5.37 -3.03 -26.73
C VAL A 203 -5.98 -2.26 -25.54
N PHE A 204 -5.15 -1.55 -24.75
CA PHE A 204 -5.63 -0.76 -23.63
C PHE A 204 -6.58 0.37 -24.05
N LYS A 205 -6.25 1.08 -25.14
CA LYS A 205 -7.15 2.11 -25.68
C LYS A 205 -8.48 1.52 -26.14
N LYS A 206 -8.46 0.34 -26.82
CA LYS A 206 -9.68 -0.31 -27.34
C LYS A 206 -10.52 -0.96 -26.24
N LYS A 207 -9.88 -1.69 -25.31
CA LYS A 207 -10.59 -2.51 -24.32
C LYS A 207 -11.00 -1.74 -23.07
N PHE A 208 -10.11 -0.86 -22.58
CA PHE A 208 -10.31 -0.14 -21.30
C PHE A 208 -10.54 1.36 -21.47
N ASN A 209 -10.52 1.88 -22.70
CA ASN A 209 -10.60 3.31 -23.01
C ASN A 209 -9.56 4.18 -22.28
N VAL A 210 -8.38 3.61 -21.99
CA VAL A 210 -7.29 4.28 -21.26
C VAL A 210 -6.03 4.34 -22.13
N ASN A 211 -5.40 5.52 -22.15
CA ASN A 211 -4.09 5.68 -22.79
C ASN A 211 -3.00 5.44 -21.74
N ILE A 212 -2.29 4.33 -21.86
CA ILE A 212 -1.14 4.02 -21.00
C ILE A 212 0.18 4.30 -21.70
N LYS A 213 1.20 4.63 -20.92
CA LYS A 213 2.60 4.74 -21.39
C LYS A 213 3.43 3.63 -20.74
N ILE A 214 3.94 2.71 -21.55
CA ILE A 214 4.85 1.64 -21.09
C ILE A 214 6.30 2.12 -21.25
N THR A 215 7.09 1.98 -20.19
CA THR A 215 8.52 2.36 -20.16
C THR A 215 9.34 1.26 -19.48
N HIS A 216 10.65 1.19 -19.75
CA HIS A 216 11.58 0.24 -19.13
C HIS A 216 12.64 0.93 -18.25
N SER A 217 12.75 2.26 -18.31
CA SER A 217 13.77 3.01 -17.59
C SER A 217 13.17 3.66 -16.34
N PRO A 218 13.56 3.24 -15.12
CA PRO A 218 13.11 3.85 -13.89
C PRO A 218 13.80 5.20 -13.64
N SER A 219 13.06 6.18 -13.09
CA SER A 219 13.69 7.37 -12.51
C SER A 219 14.45 7.01 -11.22
N LYS A 220 15.32 7.92 -10.75
CA LYS A 220 16.07 7.70 -9.49
C LYS A 220 15.16 7.35 -8.33
N SER A 221 14.01 8.01 -8.21
CA SER A 221 13.04 7.80 -7.14
C SER A 221 12.29 6.45 -7.22
N ILE A 222 12.14 5.86 -8.41
CA ILE A 222 11.43 4.59 -8.62
C ILE A 222 12.39 3.39 -8.57
N ARG A 223 13.69 3.63 -8.74
CA ARG A 223 14.72 2.57 -8.86
C ARG A 223 14.70 1.54 -7.71
N PRO A 224 14.53 1.92 -6.44
CA PRO A 224 14.46 0.95 -5.35
C PRO A 224 13.27 -0.02 -5.49
N ILE A 225 12.04 0.49 -5.81
CA ILE A 225 10.88 -0.39 -6.01
C ILE A 225 11.03 -1.24 -7.29
N TYR A 226 11.63 -0.69 -8.31
CA TYR A 226 11.97 -1.44 -9.53
C TYR A 226 12.89 -2.62 -9.23
N ASN A 227 13.94 -2.41 -8.41
CA ASN A 227 14.84 -3.47 -7.98
C ASN A 227 14.15 -4.49 -7.06
N LEU A 228 13.26 -4.02 -6.16
CA LEU A 228 12.44 -4.89 -5.32
C LEU A 228 11.53 -5.77 -6.19
N CYS A 229 10.92 -5.23 -7.24
CA CYS A 229 10.10 -6.00 -8.17
C CYS A 229 10.89 -7.10 -8.87
N LYS A 230 12.12 -6.80 -9.30
CA LYS A 230 13.06 -7.79 -9.87
C LYS A 230 13.40 -8.89 -8.87
N LEU A 231 13.73 -8.51 -7.66
CA LEU A 231 14.07 -9.46 -6.60
C LEU A 231 12.90 -10.40 -6.29
N ASN A 232 11.69 -9.86 -6.17
CA ASN A 232 10.50 -10.67 -5.92
C ASN A 232 10.22 -11.68 -7.06
N ALA A 233 10.44 -11.30 -8.31
CA ALA A 233 10.28 -12.19 -9.45
C ALA A 233 11.30 -13.34 -9.44
N LYS A 234 12.51 -13.11 -8.92
CA LYS A 234 13.53 -14.12 -8.74
C LYS A 234 13.23 -15.04 -7.55
N GLN A 235 12.91 -14.45 -6.40
CA GLN A 235 12.66 -15.19 -5.15
C GLN A 235 11.50 -16.18 -5.26
N ILE A 236 10.45 -15.89 -6.06
CA ILE A 236 9.34 -16.82 -6.20
C ILE A 236 9.77 -18.14 -6.88
N ILE A 237 10.78 -18.10 -7.75
CA ILE A 237 11.36 -19.30 -8.36
C ILE A 237 12.24 -20.02 -7.33
N GLU A 238 13.13 -19.30 -6.66
CA GLU A 238 14.03 -19.85 -5.64
C GLU A 238 13.27 -20.54 -4.48
N ASN A 239 12.11 -20.00 -4.11
CA ASN A 239 11.26 -20.59 -3.08
C ASN A 239 10.48 -21.84 -3.54
N HIS A 240 10.45 -22.11 -4.84
CA HIS A 240 9.72 -23.23 -5.42
C HIS A 240 10.64 -24.43 -5.74
N LEU A 241 11.91 -24.14 -6.00
CA LEU A 241 12.95 -25.14 -6.27
C LEU A 241 13.47 -25.78 -4.97
#